data_08ca76209f741af443e27d6ff11d9dd7
#
_entry.id   08ca76209f741af443e27d6ff11d9dd7
#
_cell.length_a   1.000
_cell.length_b   1.000
_cell.length_c   1.000
_cell.angle_alpha   90.00
_cell.angle_beta   90.00
_cell.angle_gamma   90.00
#
_symmetry.space_group_name_H-M   'P 1'
#
loop_
_entity.id
_entity.type
_entity.pdbx_description
1 polymer ?
#
loop_
_entity_poly.entity_id
_entity_poly.type
_entity_poly.pdbx_seq_one_letter_code
_entity_poly.pdbx_strand_id
1 'polypeptide(L)' 'MKELELTCRVGKEISEDELRSAAAKALGVGVKSVGECRLVRRSVDARGDVIYRLRYQACTAAESLEDYAIPE' A
#
# COMPACT_ATOMS: atom_id res chain seq x y z
N MET A 1 -9.63 7.28 3.51
CA MET A 1 -8.47 6.38 3.68
C MET A 1 -8.89 4.95 3.49
N LYS A 2 -8.11 4.19 2.77
CA LYS A 2 -8.34 2.74 2.61
C LYS A 2 -7.07 1.96 2.85
N GLU A 3 -7.24 0.75 3.33
CA GLU A 3 -6.15 -0.21 3.43
C GLU A 3 -6.13 -1.10 2.19
N LEU A 4 -4.93 -1.43 1.76
CA LEU A 4 -4.73 -2.36 0.65
C LEU A 4 -3.59 -3.30 0.98
N GLU A 5 -3.63 -4.48 0.41
CA GLU A 5 -2.58 -5.47 0.60
C GLU A 5 -1.95 -5.78 -0.75
N LEU A 6 -0.63 -5.76 -0.78
CA LEU A 6 0.15 -6.11 -1.94
C LEU A 6 1.09 -7.25 -1.59
N THR A 7 1.40 -8.06 -2.58
CA THR A 7 2.36 -9.14 -2.41
C THR A 7 3.53 -8.93 -3.35
N CYS A 8 4.71 -9.31 -2.91
CA CYS A 8 5.88 -9.30 -3.77
C CYS A 8 6.78 -10.50 -3.44
N ARG A 9 7.53 -10.94 -4.43
CA ARG A 9 8.49 -12.01 -4.24
C ARG A 9 9.79 -11.46 -3.70
N VAL A 10 10.55 -12.31 -3.04
CA VAL A 10 11.90 -11.96 -2.59
C VAL A 10 12.73 -11.54 -3.81
N GLY A 11 13.42 -10.43 -3.68
CA GLY A 11 14.24 -9.86 -4.75
C GLY A 11 13.49 -8.94 -5.70
N LYS A 12 12.16 -8.87 -5.58
CA LYS A 12 11.35 -7.90 -6.34
C LYS A 12 10.74 -6.90 -5.38
N GLU A 13 11.11 -5.67 -5.55
CA GLU A 13 10.50 -4.59 -4.78
C GLU A 13 9.34 -3.99 -5.56
N ILE A 14 8.32 -3.55 -4.82
CA ILE A 14 7.20 -2.85 -5.42
C ILE A 14 7.67 -1.42 -5.71
N SER A 15 7.57 -1.01 -6.97
CA SER A 15 7.92 0.35 -7.37
C SER A 15 6.87 1.32 -6.85
N GLU A 16 7.25 2.58 -6.74
CA GLU A 16 6.32 3.63 -6.32
C GLU A 16 5.13 3.73 -7.27
N ASP A 17 5.36 3.57 -8.56
CA ASP A 17 4.29 3.60 -9.57
C ASP A 17 3.32 2.45 -9.39
N GLU A 18 3.81 1.25 -9.12
CA GLU A 18 2.96 0.09 -8.83
C GLU A 18 2.11 0.32 -7.58
N LEU A 19 2.72 0.86 -6.54
CA LEU A 19 2.02 1.17 -5.30
C LEU A 19 0.91 2.19 -5.53
N ARG A 20 1.19 3.25 -6.25
CA ARG A 20 0.21 4.29 -6.57
C ARG A 20 -0.94 3.75 -7.41
N SER A 21 -0.63 2.91 -8.40
CA SER A 21 -1.65 2.27 -9.23
C SER A 21 -2.58 1.38 -8.40
N ALA A 22 -2.01 0.59 -7.50
CA ALA A 22 -2.79 -0.26 -6.60
C ALA A 22 -3.64 0.58 -5.65
N ALA A 23 -3.08 1.65 -5.12
CA ALA A 23 -3.80 2.58 -4.24
C ALA A 23 -4.97 3.25 -4.96
N ALA A 24 -4.75 3.68 -6.21
CA ALA A 24 -5.78 4.29 -7.03
C ALA A 24 -6.96 3.34 -7.24
N LYS A 25 -6.68 2.08 -7.52
CA LYS A 25 -7.72 1.06 -7.66
C LYS A 25 -8.49 0.84 -6.36
N ALA A 26 -7.77 0.76 -5.25
CA ALA A 26 -8.39 0.57 -3.94
C ALA A 26 -9.27 1.75 -3.55
N LEU A 27 -8.85 2.96 -3.86
CA LEU A 27 -9.59 4.18 -3.57
C LEU A 27 -10.70 4.48 -4.58
N GLY A 28 -10.65 3.85 -5.76
CA GLY A 28 -11.60 4.12 -6.84
C GLY A 28 -11.39 5.48 -7.50
N VAL A 29 -10.16 5.95 -7.55
CA VAL A 29 -9.80 7.25 -8.14
C VAL A 29 -8.67 7.08 -9.14
N GLY A 30 -8.35 8.16 -9.87
CA GLY A 30 -7.20 8.16 -10.77
C GLY A 30 -5.88 8.23 -9.99
N VAL A 31 -4.81 7.77 -10.63
CA VAL A 31 -3.47 7.76 -10.01
C VAL A 31 -3.05 9.15 -9.53
N LYS A 32 -3.43 10.18 -10.28
CA LYS A 32 -3.11 11.57 -9.93
C LYS A 32 -3.83 12.04 -8.67
N SER A 33 -4.91 11.38 -8.30
CA SER A 33 -5.69 11.72 -7.11
C SER A 33 -5.23 10.96 -5.87
N VAL A 34 -4.24 10.08 -6.01
CA VAL A 34 -3.64 9.37 -4.87
C VAL A 34 -2.74 10.34 -4.11
N GLY A 35 -2.97 10.47 -2.81
CA GLY A 35 -2.14 11.28 -1.92
C GLY A 35 -0.99 10.45 -1.36
N GLU A 36 -1.07 10.14 -0.07
CA GLU A 36 -0.03 9.37 0.60
C GLU A 36 -0.36 7.89 0.66
N CYS A 37 0.69 7.08 0.59
CA CYS A 37 0.63 5.66 0.88
C CYS A 37 1.66 5.34 1.95
N ARG A 38 1.24 4.63 3.00
CA ARG A 38 2.10 4.31 4.12
C ARG A 38 2.08 2.81 4.39
N LEU A 39 3.26 2.21 4.54
CA LEU A 39 3.37 0.81 4.94
C LEU A 39 3.00 0.68 6.41
N VAL A 40 1.96 -0.11 6.68
CA VAL A 40 1.45 -0.33 8.04
C VAL A 40 1.96 -1.64 8.60
N ARG A 41 2.01 -2.66 7.76
CA ARG A 41 2.40 -3.99 8.22
C ARG A 41 3.09 -4.77 7.11
N ARG A 42 4.09 -5.53 7.50
CA ARG A 42 4.77 -6.46 6.59
C ARG A 42 4.77 -7.84 7.24
N SER A 43 4.39 -8.83 6.46
CA SER A 43 4.47 -10.23 6.89
C SER A 43 5.11 -11.06 5.79
N VAL A 44 5.62 -12.21 6.16
CA VAL A 44 6.31 -13.12 5.25
C VAL A 44 5.55 -14.43 5.20
N ASP A 45 5.26 -14.90 3.99
CA ASP A 45 4.69 -16.22 3.76
C ASP A 45 5.76 -17.09 3.10
N ALA A 46 6.14 -18.16 3.76
CA ALA A 46 7.23 -19.04 3.32
C ALA A 46 6.74 -20.44 2.96
N ARG A 47 5.51 -20.60 2.52
CA ARG A 47 4.92 -21.88 2.19
C ARG A 47 5.35 -22.49 0.85
N GLY A 48 6.34 -22.09 0.26
CA GLY A 48 6.83 -22.51 -1.04
C GLY A 48 7.81 -21.44 -1.45
N ASP A 49 7.45 -20.60 -2.42
CA ASP A 49 8.20 -19.40 -2.69
C ASP A 49 7.99 -18.40 -1.55
N VAL A 50 9.05 -17.76 -1.13
CA VAL A 50 8.94 -16.74 -0.09
C VAL A 50 8.26 -15.51 -0.68
N ILE A 51 7.14 -15.11 -0.10
CA ILE A 51 6.34 -13.98 -0.55
C ILE A 51 6.16 -13.03 0.61
N TYR A 52 6.41 -11.75 0.36
CA TYR A 52 6.11 -10.69 1.32
C TYR A 52 4.69 -10.19 1.10
N ARG A 53 3.94 -10.10 2.17
CA ARG A 53 2.64 -9.45 2.18
C ARG A 53 2.78 -8.09 2.83
N LEU A 54 2.47 -7.07 2.09
CA LEU A 54 2.63 -5.69 2.52
C LEU A 54 1.26 -5.03 2.62
N ARG A 55 0.95 -4.52 3.80
CA ARG A 55 -0.30 -3.79 4.01
C ARG A 55 0.00 -2.31 4.06
N TYR A 56 -0.67 -1.57 3.22
CA TYR A 56 -0.53 -0.12 3.12
C TYR A 56 -1.83 0.56 3.48
N GLN A 57 -1.71 1.78 3.97
CA GLN A 57 -2.82 2.71 4.06
C GLN A 57 -2.63 3.78 3.00
N ALA A 58 -3.68 4.05 2.25
CA ALA A 58 -3.65 5.05 1.18
C ALA A 58 -4.78 6.04 1.36
N CYS A 59 -4.53 7.29 1.02
CA CYS A 59 -5.54 8.33 1.03
C CYS A 59 -5.49 9.10 -0.30
N THR A 60 -6.58 9.83 -0.59
CA THR A 60 -6.62 10.70 -1.74
C THR A 60 -5.80 11.96 -1.48
N ALA A 61 -5.51 12.71 -2.54
CA ALA A 61 -4.77 13.96 -2.41
C ALA A 61 -5.50 15.00 -1.55
N ALA A 62 -6.83 14.87 -1.41
CA ALA A 62 -7.63 15.74 -0.57
C ALA A 62 -7.59 15.35 0.92
N GLU A 63 -7.04 14.19 1.24
CA GLU A 63 -6.91 13.68 2.60
C GLU A 63 -5.44 13.65 2.99
N SER A 64 -5.19 13.60 4.30
CA SER A 64 -3.83 13.44 4.82
C SER A 64 -3.81 12.34 5.86
N LEU A 65 -2.79 11.49 5.81
CA LEU A 65 -2.61 10.45 6.82
C LEU A 65 -2.22 11.02 8.20
N GLU A 66 -1.78 12.25 8.23
CA GLU A 66 -1.48 12.94 9.49
C GLU A 66 -2.73 13.18 10.34
N ASP A 67 -3.90 13.24 9.70
CA ASP A 67 -5.17 13.41 10.39
C ASP A 67 -5.66 12.11 11.03
N TYR A 68 -5.00 11.00 10.76
CA TYR A 68 -5.38 9.69 11.28
C TYR A 68 -4.32 9.16 12.23
N ALA A 69 -4.74 8.83 13.45
CA ALA A 69 -3.84 8.18 14.39
C ALA A 69 -3.63 6.74 13.93
N ILE A 70 -2.38 6.36 13.68
CA ILE A 70 -2.03 5.01 13.33
C ILE A 70 -1.52 4.32 14.60
N PRO A 71 -2.24 3.31 15.12
CA PRO A 71 -1.75 2.60 16.29
C PRO A 71 -0.49 1.80 15.93
N GLU A 72 0.52 1.96 16.70
CA GLU A 72 1.73 1.18 16.57
C GLU A 72 1.60 -0.17 17.28
#